data_1baa6e9f89a2a34ed8c50a7134ab2b25
#
_entry.id   1baa6e9f89a2a34ed8c50a7134ab2b25
#
_cell.length_a   1.000
_cell.length_b   1.000
_cell.length_c   1.000
_cell.angle_alpha   90.00
_cell.angle_beta   90.00
_cell.angle_gamma   90.00
#
_symmetry.space_group_name_H-M   'P 1'
#
loop_
_entity.id
_entity.type
_entity.pdbx_description
1 polymer ?
#
loop_
_entity_poly.entity_id
_entity_poly.type
_entity_poly.pdbx_seq_one_letter_code
_entity_poly.pdbx_strand_id
1 'polypeptide(L)'
;MTTTPAAELRDAANLLRDKATAAIHEGRTTWSTGHTLGSKSPAVVDDQEQPSVLIETYAARLERVNSYLALLGPATGLALANWLEHQATLLVAAQQHDPASGLARHAVAVARQVLGGGQ
;
A
#
# COMPACT_ATOMS: atom_id res chain seq x y z
N MET A 1 -17.62 17.20 -11.43
CA MET A 1 -16.34 17.52 -12.06
C MET A 1 -15.58 16.23 -12.33
N THR A 2 -15.16 16.03 -13.55
CA THR A 2 -14.48 14.80 -13.93
C THR A 2 -12.97 14.92 -13.63
N THR A 3 -12.46 14.02 -12.80
CA THR A 3 -11.05 13.99 -12.49
C THR A 3 -10.29 13.29 -13.61
N THR A 4 -9.15 13.85 -14.03
CA THR A 4 -8.33 13.20 -15.06
C THR A 4 -7.64 11.95 -14.47
N PRO A 5 -7.31 10.97 -15.32
CA PRO A 5 -6.55 9.80 -14.84
C PRO A 5 -5.24 10.18 -14.16
N ALA A 6 -4.52 11.17 -14.70
CA ALA A 6 -3.27 11.61 -14.07
C ALA A 6 -3.52 12.18 -12.66
N ALA A 7 -4.59 12.97 -12.48
CA ALA A 7 -4.93 13.50 -11.17
C ALA A 7 -5.33 12.38 -10.20
N GLU A 8 -6.09 11.39 -10.66
CA GLU A 8 -6.43 10.22 -9.85
C GLU A 8 -5.17 9.47 -9.39
N LEU A 9 -4.21 9.29 -10.28
CA LEU A 9 -2.96 8.62 -9.97
C LEU A 9 -2.17 9.40 -8.92
N ARG A 10 -2.08 10.73 -9.06
CA ARG A 10 -1.36 11.57 -8.09
C ARG A 10 -2.04 11.59 -6.74
N ASP A 11 -3.36 11.69 -6.72
CA ASP A 11 -4.12 11.67 -5.46
C ASP A 11 -3.91 10.34 -4.72
N ALA A 12 -3.96 9.22 -5.46
CA ALA A 12 -3.71 7.91 -4.87
C ALA A 12 -2.27 7.77 -4.37
N ALA A 13 -1.30 8.27 -5.14
CA ALA A 13 0.11 8.25 -4.73
C ALA A 13 0.31 9.02 -3.42
N ASN A 14 -0.28 10.19 -3.31
CA ASN A 14 -0.17 11.00 -2.11
C ASN A 14 -0.83 10.32 -0.91
N LEU A 15 -2.00 9.73 -1.09
CA LEU A 15 -2.70 9.00 -0.02
C LEU A 15 -1.89 7.81 0.44
N LEU A 16 -1.37 6.99 -0.49
CA LEU A 16 -0.52 5.85 -0.16
C LEU A 16 0.73 6.28 0.59
N ARG A 17 1.38 7.33 0.10
CA ARG A 17 2.61 7.82 0.72
C ARG A 17 2.34 8.30 2.15
N ASP A 18 1.26 9.03 2.35
CA ASP A 18 0.89 9.53 3.67
C ASP A 18 0.60 8.39 4.64
N LYS A 19 -0.18 7.39 4.20
CA LYS A 19 -0.53 6.25 5.05
C LYS A 19 0.68 5.36 5.32
N ALA A 20 1.51 5.11 4.30
CA ALA A 20 2.71 4.29 4.46
C ALA A 20 3.70 4.97 5.41
N THR A 21 3.91 6.27 5.26
CA THR A 21 4.81 7.04 6.13
C THR A 21 4.31 7.04 7.56
N ALA A 22 3.01 7.22 7.76
CA ALA A 22 2.41 7.19 9.10
C ALA A 22 2.54 5.81 9.75
N ALA A 23 2.65 4.75 8.97
CA ALA A 23 2.78 3.39 9.47
C ALA A 23 4.22 3.01 9.81
N ILE A 24 5.20 3.84 9.48
CA ILE A 24 6.60 3.57 9.82
C ILE A 24 6.78 3.72 11.32
N HIS A 25 7.28 2.66 11.97
CA HIS A 25 7.54 2.65 13.39
C HIS A 25 9.05 2.59 13.63
N GLU A 26 9.59 3.61 14.28
CA GLU A 26 11.00 3.71 14.61
C GLU A 26 11.93 3.47 13.40
N GLY A 27 11.56 3.99 12.24
CA GLY A 27 12.34 3.86 11.02
C GLY A 27 12.24 2.52 10.32
N ARG A 28 11.39 1.62 10.80
CA ARG A 28 11.25 0.28 10.21
C ARG A 28 10.16 0.26 9.16
N THR A 29 10.52 -0.15 7.95
CA THR A 29 9.65 -0.06 6.79
C THR A 29 9.19 -1.41 6.25
N THR A 30 9.73 -2.50 6.77
CA THR A 30 9.40 -3.85 6.30
C THR A 30 8.65 -4.61 7.38
N TRP A 31 7.57 -5.27 7.00
CA TRP A 31 6.76 -6.08 7.89
C TRP A 31 6.94 -7.56 7.58
N SER A 32 6.75 -8.39 8.58
CA SER A 32 6.79 -9.83 8.43
C SER A 32 5.73 -10.46 9.33
N THR A 33 5.53 -11.76 9.20
CA THR A 33 4.64 -12.50 10.08
C THR A 33 5.43 -13.03 11.29
N GLY A 34 4.76 -13.10 12.42
CA GLY A 34 5.34 -13.63 13.64
C GLY A 34 4.24 -14.04 14.59
N HIS A 35 4.57 -14.09 15.88
CA HIS A 35 3.64 -14.47 16.95
C HIS A 35 3.75 -13.50 18.09
N THR A 36 2.69 -13.37 18.87
CA THR A 36 2.74 -12.60 20.09
C THR A 36 3.56 -13.33 21.15
N LEU A 37 4.22 -12.56 21.99
CA LEU A 37 5.00 -13.13 23.09
C LEU A 37 4.06 -13.90 24.04
N GLY A 38 4.42 -15.14 24.31
CA GLY A 38 3.73 -15.95 25.30
C GLY A 38 2.42 -16.60 24.84
N SER A 39 1.90 -16.30 23.67
CA SER A 39 0.59 -16.83 23.26
C SER A 39 0.58 -17.58 21.94
N LYS A 40 1.58 -17.48 21.12
CA LYS A 40 1.62 -18.06 19.76
C LYS A 40 0.50 -17.57 18.82
N SER A 41 -0.20 -16.49 19.17
CA SER A 41 -1.19 -15.91 18.27
C SER A 41 -0.51 -15.32 17.05
N PRO A 42 -1.06 -15.55 15.84
CA PRO A 42 -0.49 -14.94 14.63
C PRO A 42 -0.47 -13.43 14.72
N ALA A 43 0.56 -12.82 14.18
CA ALA A 43 0.72 -11.36 14.23
C ALA A 43 1.48 -10.87 13.01
N VAL A 44 1.32 -9.59 12.69
CA VAL A 44 2.21 -8.88 11.77
C VAL A 44 3.20 -8.12 12.64
N VAL A 45 4.48 -8.27 12.34
CA VAL A 45 5.56 -7.67 13.13
C VAL A 45 6.47 -6.86 12.22
N ASP A 46 7.26 -5.96 12.83
CA ASP A 46 8.24 -5.19 12.07
C ASP A 46 9.56 -5.96 11.92
N ASP A 47 10.52 -5.37 11.19
CA ASP A 47 11.74 -6.04 10.77
C ASP A 47 12.92 -5.81 11.71
N GLN A 48 12.69 -5.80 13.00
CA GLN A 48 13.78 -5.61 13.96
C GLN A 48 14.18 -6.92 14.64
N GLU A 49 15.34 -6.90 15.29
CA GLU A 49 15.87 -8.06 16.02
C GLU A 49 14.90 -8.56 17.10
N GLN A 50 14.26 -7.63 17.81
CA GLN A 50 13.15 -7.93 18.71
C GLN A 50 11.90 -7.30 18.11
N PRO A 51 11.17 -8.03 17.26
CA PRO A 51 10.06 -7.44 16.53
C PRO A 51 8.94 -6.94 17.44
N SER A 52 8.41 -5.78 17.11
CA SER A 52 7.20 -5.27 17.74
C SER A 52 5.97 -5.85 17.04
N VAL A 53 4.97 -6.21 17.83
CA VAL A 53 3.70 -6.67 17.26
C VAL A 53 2.95 -5.45 16.76
N LEU A 54 2.63 -5.44 15.47
CA LEU A 54 1.89 -4.37 14.83
C LEU A 54 0.41 -4.68 14.75
N ILE A 55 0.08 -5.92 14.41
CA ILE A 55 -1.30 -6.39 14.30
C ILE A 55 -1.36 -7.77 14.95
N GLU A 56 -2.26 -7.92 15.90
CA GLU A 56 -2.47 -9.19 16.59
C GLU A 56 -3.82 -9.76 16.16
N THR A 57 -3.83 -11.03 15.79
CA THR A 57 -5.04 -11.71 15.33
C THR A 57 -5.28 -12.97 16.15
N TYR A 58 -6.54 -13.25 16.44
CA TYR A 58 -6.90 -14.40 17.27
C TYR A 58 -7.70 -15.47 16.53
N ALA A 59 -8.25 -15.13 15.37
CA ALA A 59 -9.10 -16.07 14.63
C ALA A 59 -8.27 -17.01 13.79
N ALA A 60 -8.74 -18.25 13.65
CA ALA A 60 -8.13 -19.22 12.77
C ALA A 60 -8.16 -18.72 11.32
N ARG A 61 -7.14 -19.07 10.55
CA ARG A 61 -6.97 -18.71 9.13
C ARG A 61 -6.53 -17.27 8.90
N LEU A 62 -6.40 -16.46 9.93
CA LEU A 62 -5.87 -15.11 9.75
C LEU A 62 -4.37 -15.09 9.47
N GLU A 63 -3.69 -16.23 9.58
CA GLU A 63 -2.30 -16.36 9.15
C GLU A 63 -2.13 -15.99 7.67
N ARG A 64 -3.09 -16.38 6.83
CA ARG A 64 -3.06 -16.04 5.41
C ARG A 64 -3.28 -14.56 5.18
N VAL A 65 -4.17 -13.95 5.98
CA VAL A 65 -4.39 -12.51 5.96
C VAL A 65 -3.13 -11.79 6.41
N ASN A 66 -2.48 -12.27 7.47
CA ASN A 66 -1.25 -11.69 7.98
C ASN A 66 -0.12 -11.75 6.93
N SER A 67 0.01 -12.87 6.23
CA SER A 67 1.00 -13.00 5.16
C SER A 67 0.77 -11.96 4.06
N TYR A 68 -0.48 -11.74 3.69
CA TYR A 68 -0.84 -10.73 2.71
C TYR A 68 -0.51 -9.32 3.21
N LEU A 69 -0.91 -9.00 4.44
CA LEU A 69 -0.66 -7.68 5.03
C LEU A 69 0.83 -7.40 5.16
N ALA A 70 1.62 -8.42 5.50
CA ALA A 70 3.07 -8.25 5.64
C ALA A 70 3.74 -7.86 4.33
N LEU A 71 3.21 -8.34 3.19
CA LEU A 71 3.71 -7.93 1.87
C LEU A 71 3.48 -6.46 1.59
N LEU A 72 2.46 -5.88 2.21
CA LEU A 72 2.02 -4.51 1.96
C LEU A 72 2.53 -3.52 3.00
N GLY A 73 3.67 -3.82 3.62
CA GLY A 73 4.27 -2.91 4.60
C GLY A 73 4.63 -1.55 4.01
N PRO A 74 5.13 -0.62 4.84
CA PRO A 74 5.40 0.76 4.40
C PRO A 74 6.33 0.85 3.19
N ALA A 75 7.36 0.01 3.10
CA ALA A 75 8.27 0.04 1.95
C ALA A 75 7.53 -0.25 0.65
N THR A 76 6.64 -1.25 0.65
CA THR A 76 5.83 -1.58 -0.53
C THR A 76 4.89 -0.44 -0.87
N GLY A 77 4.25 0.16 0.15
CA GLY A 77 3.36 1.30 -0.06
C GLY A 77 4.07 2.48 -0.68
N LEU A 78 5.27 2.81 -0.22
CA LEU A 78 6.06 3.90 -0.78
C LEU A 78 6.47 3.60 -2.23
N ALA A 79 6.86 2.36 -2.52
CA ALA A 79 7.24 1.96 -3.89
C ALA A 79 6.03 2.06 -4.83
N LEU A 80 4.85 1.62 -4.38
CA LEU A 80 3.62 1.75 -5.16
C LEU A 80 3.26 3.21 -5.41
N ALA A 81 3.40 4.07 -4.40
CA ALA A 81 3.14 5.50 -4.55
C ALA A 81 4.06 6.11 -5.61
N ASN A 82 5.33 5.77 -5.58
CA ASN A 82 6.29 6.25 -6.58
C ASN A 82 5.94 5.76 -7.98
N TRP A 83 5.51 4.51 -8.11
CA TRP A 83 5.07 3.97 -9.39
C TRP A 83 3.85 4.70 -9.93
N LEU A 84 2.84 4.93 -9.10
CA LEU A 84 1.62 5.64 -9.50
C LEU A 84 1.95 7.06 -9.96
N GLU A 85 2.82 7.75 -9.22
CA GLU A 85 3.24 9.11 -9.58
C GLU A 85 3.98 9.13 -10.91
N HIS A 86 4.86 8.16 -11.15
CA HIS A 86 5.56 8.03 -12.42
C HIS A 86 4.58 7.79 -13.57
N GLN A 87 3.58 6.95 -13.35
CA GLN A 87 2.55 6.70 -14.37
C GLN A 87 1.75 7.97 -14.66
N ALA A 88 1.47 8.79 -13.65
CA ALA A 88 0.80 10.07 -13.85
C ALA A 88 1.64 10.98 -14.75
N THR A 89 2.95 11.04 -14.51
CA THR A 89 3.87 11.84 -15.33
C THR A 89 3.87 11.36 -16.78
N LEU A 90 3.88 10.05 -16.99
CA LEU A 90 3.85 9.49 -18.34
C LEU A 90 2.55 9.81 -19.08
N LEU A 91 1.41 9.76 -18.37
CA LEU A 91 0.12 10.09 -18.97
C LEU A 91 0.07 11.56 -19.40
N VAL A 92 0.58 12.46 -18.56
CA VAL A 92 0.62 13.88 -18.91
C VAL A 92 1.52 14.10 -20.12
N ALA A 93 2.72 13.48 -20.13
CA ALA A 93 3.65 13.61 -21.25
C ALA A 93 3.07 13.07 -22.56
N ALA A 94 2.27 12.01 -22.48
CA ALA A 94 1.61 11.41 -23.65
C ALA A 94 0.29 12.09 -24.00
N GLN A 95 -0.16 13.07 -23.20
CA GLN A 95 -1.45 13.75 -23.35
C GLN A 95 -2.64 12.77 -23.35
N GLN A 96 -2.52 11.71 -22.55
CA GLN A 96 -3.57 10.72 -22.42
C GLN A 96 -4.53 11.10 -21.30
N HIS A 97 -5.82 11.08 -21.61
CA HIS A 97 -6.88 11.42 -20.67
C HIS A 97 -7.92 10.31 -20.53
N ASP A 98 -7.83 9.27 -21.37
CA ASP A 98 -8.77 8.16 -21.35
C ASP A 98 -8.27 7.07 -20.39
N PRO A 99 -8.98 6.81 -19.27
CA PRO A 99 -8.57 5.78 -18.33
C PRO A 99 -8.66 4.37 -18.90
N ALA A 100 -9.40 4.18 -19.99
CA ALA A 100 -9.51 2.87 -20.63
C ALA A 100 -8.38 2.60 -21.62
N SER A 101 -7.49 3.58 -21.88
CA SER A 101 -6.36 3.36 -22.77
C SER A 101 -5.41 2.31 -22.20
N GLY A 102 -4.65 1.64 -23.07
CA GLY A 102 -3.66 0.66 -22.63
C GLY A 102 -2.52 1.25 -21.83
N LEU A 103 -2.28 2.56 -21.96
CA LEU A 103 -1.24 3.26 -21.24
C LEU A 103 -1.72 3.53 -19.82
N ALA A 104 -1.11 2.90 -18.84
CA ALA A 104 -1.41 3.06 -17.42
C ALA A 104 -2.79 2.54 -16.96
N ARG A 105 -3.47 1.73 -17.78
CA ARG A 105 -4.78 1.17 -17.41
C ARG A 105 -4.74 0.46 -16.03
N HIS A 106 -3.72 -0.34 -15.80
CA HIS A 106 -3.60 -1.07 -14.54
C HIS A 106 -3.26 -0.15 -13.37
N ALA A 107 -2.45 0.88 -13.63
CA ALA A 107 -2.12 1.86 -12.59
C ALA A 107 -3.38 2.63 -12.17
N VAL A 108 -4.21 3.02 -13.12
CA VAL A 108 -5.48 3.70 -12.82
C VAL A 108 -6.39 2.78 -11.99
N ALA A 109 -6.44 1.49 -12.32
CA ALA A 109 -7.22 0.53 -11.53
C ALA A 109 -6.72 0.47 -10.07
N VAL A 110 -5.42 0.43 -9.87
CA VAL A 110 -4.84 0.46 -8.52
C VAL A 110 -5.20 1.77 -7.81
N ALA A 111 -5.05 2.91 -8.49
CA ALA A 111 -5.35 4.22 -7.92
C ALA A 111 -6.81 4.30 -7.45
N ARG A 112 -7.73 3.78 -8.23
CA ARG A 112 -9.16 3.79 -7.86
C ARG A 112 -9.45 2.91 -6.66
N GLN A 113 -8.77 1.77 -6.53
CA GLN A 113 -8.91 0.94 -5.34
C GLN A 113 -8.36 1.66 -4.10
N VAL A 114 -7.23 2.35 -4.23
CA VAL A 114 -6.65 3.11 -3.13
C VAL A 114 -7.60 4.23 -2.68
N LEU A 115 -8.13 4.99 -3.62
CA LEU A 115 -9.01 6.12 -3.31
C LEU A 115 -10.39 5.65 -2.82
N GLY A 116 -10.93 4.61 -3.43
CA GLY A 116 -12.22 4.05 -3.05
C GLY A 116 -12.17 3.22 -1.79
N GLY A 117 -11.02 2.62 -1.48
CA GLY A 117 -10.87 1.76 -0.32
C GLY A 117 -10.95 2.47 1.01
N GLY A 118 -10.92 3.82 1.01
CA GLY A 118 -11.04 4.61 2.23
C GLY A 118 -12.47 4.93 2.64
N GLN A 119 -13.43 4.40 1.92
CA GLN A 119 -14.84 4.66 2.21
C GLN A 119 -15.43 3.72 3.25
#